data_d303201120fb195da68b12434ae9968d
#
_entry.id   d303201120fb195da68b12434ae9968d
#
_cell.length_a   1.000
_cell.length_b   1.000
_cell.length_c   1.000
_cell.angle_alpha   90.00
_cell.angle_beta   90.00
_cell.angle_gamma   90.00
#
_symmetry.space_group_name_H-M   'P 1'
#
loop_
_entity.id
_entity.type
_entity.pdbx_description
1 polymer ?
#
loop_
_entity_poly.entity_id
_entity_poly.type
_entity_poly.pdbx_seq_one_letter_code
_entity_poly.pdbx_strand_id
1 'polypeptide(L)'
;GTTLGLVKQDSLGKSGRDIPAMMDYQLQIAKDSLYNTPSVFSIYVSMLNLEWLQNDMGGLKGIEKVNFAKAALLYNELDTNKNFVPYVDKADRSIMNVTFNLADESLKERFDKLCSEAGIWALSGHRSVGGYRASLYNALPLESVQVLVDVMKAL
;
A
#
# COMPACT_ATOMS: atom_id res chain seq x y z
N GLY A 1 -11.57 11.15 -3.82
CA GLY A 1 -10.52 11.72 -4.01
C GLY A 1 -10.09 12.39 -5.29
N THR A 2 -8.82 12.24 -5.59
CA THR A 2 -8.17 12.77 -6.78
C THR A 2 -7.57 11.62 -7.58
N THR A 3 -7.68 11.67 -8.90
CA THR A 3 -7.07 10.71 -9.81
C THR A 3 -6.09 11.44 -10.71
N LEU A 4 -4.86 10.93 -10.80
CA LEU A 4 -3.89 11.37 -11.79
C LEU A 4 -3.93 10.40 -12.99
N GLY A 5 -4.30 10.91 -14.16
CA GLY A 5 -4.34 10.13 -15.40
C GLY A 5 -3.13 10.44 -16.30
N LEU A 6 -2.37 9.42 -16.66
CA LEU A 6 -1.32 9.50 -17.69
C LEU A 6 -1.80 8.77 -18.94
N VAL A 7 -2.00 9.50 -20.03
CA VAL A 7 -2.57 8.96 -21.27
C VAL A 7 -1.65 9.27 -22.44
N LYS A 8 -1.36 8.26 -23.27
CA LYS A 8 -0.64 8.49 -24.53
C LYS A 8 -1.52 9.33 -25.46
N GLN A 9 -0.95 10.39 -26.02
CA GLN A 9 -1.67 11.31 -26.89
C GLN A 9 -2.26 10.61 -28.13
N ASP A 10 -1.54 9.65 -28.69
CA ASP A 10 -1.97 8.90 -29.86
C ASP A 10 -3.06 7.86 -29.58
N SER A 11 -3.43 7.61 -28.32
CA SER A 11 -4.57 6.75 -27.96
C SER A 11 -5.89 7.50 -27.79
N LEU A 12 -5.84 8.83 -27.75
CA LEU A 12 -7.02 9.67 -27.59
C LEU A 12 -7.94 9.60 -28.83
N GLY A 13 -9.26 9.56 -28.59
CA GLY A 13 -10.29 9.58 -29.65
C GLY A 13 -10.38 8.29 -30.48
N LYS A 14 -9.66 7.24 -30.12
CA LYS A 14 -9.63 5.98 -30.93
C LYS A 14 -10.57 4.88 -30.42
N SER A 15 -11.43 5.16 -29.44
CA SER A 15 -12.32 4.13 -28.87
C SER A 15 -13.35 3.61 -29.86
N GLY A 16 -13.72 4.41 -30.88
CA GLY A 16 -14.83 4.10 -31.83
C GLY A 16 -16.19 4.00 -31.15
N ARG A 17 -16.31 4.39 -29.89
CA ARG A 17 -17.55 4.34 -29.09
C ARG A 17 -17.99 5.75 -28.74
N ASP A 18 -19.30 5.95 -28.59
CA ASP A 18 -19.86 7.13 -27.94
C ASP A 18 -19.60 7.02 -26.45
N ILE A 19 -18.78 7.92 -25.90
CA ILE A 19 -18.40 7.95 -24.49
C ILE A 19 -18.99 9.20 -23.83
N PRO A 20 -19.54 9.08 -22.61
CA PRO A 20 -20.00 10.25 -21.86
C PRO A 20 -18.91 11.30 -21.69
N ALA A 21 -19.26 12.57 -21.78
CA ALA A 21 -18.31 13.69 -21.71
C ALA A 21 -17.38 13.64 -20.48
N MET A 22 -17.88 13.20 -19.33
CA MET A 22 -17.07 13.05 -18.10
C MET A 22 -15.99 11.97 -18.19
N MET A 23 -16.10 11.04 -19.13
CA MET A 23 -15.17 9.94 -19.36
C MET A 23 -14.27 10.21 -20.58
N ASP A 24 -14.49 11.29 -21.29
CA ASP A 24 -13.69 11.69 -22.45
C ASP A 24 -12.45 12.50 -22.01
N TYR A 25 -11.29 11.87 -22.07
CA TYR A 25 -10.02 12.52 -21.74
C TYR A 25 -9.69 13.69 -22.66
N GLN A 26 -10.16 13.73 -23.91
CA GLN A 26 -9.94 14.86 -24.80
C GLN A 26 -10.61 16.13 -24.26
N LEU A 27 -11.84 16.01 -23.73
CA LEU A 27 -12.52 17.13 -23.10
C LEU A 27 -11.84 17.58 -21.81
N GLN A 28 -11.36 16.64 -21.00
CA GLN A 28 -10.61 16.97 -19.77
C GLN A 28 -9.30 17.72 -20.11
N ILE A 29 -8.55 17.26 -21.11
CA ILE A 29 -7.32 17.89 -21.57
C ILE A 29 -7.59 19.29 -22.13
N ALA A 30 -8.62 19.44 -22.96
CA ALA A 30 -9.00 20.74 -23.56
C ALA A 30 -9.43 21.80 -22.54
N LYS A 31 -9.72 21.39 -21.29
CA LYS A 31 -10.07 22.25 -20.18
C LYS A 31 -9.06 22.25 -19.04
N ASP A 32 -7.82 21.83 -19.30
CA ASP A 32 -6.75 21.75 -18.30
C ASP A 32 -7.17 21.00 -17.02
N SER A 33 -7.94 19.92 -17.18
CA SER A 33 -8.54 19.11 -16.09
C SER A 33 -9.63 19.85 -15.28
N LEU A 34 -10.13 20.97 -15.76
CA LEU A 34 -11.17 21.80 -15.12
C LEU A 34 -12.50 21.73 -15.89
N TYR A 35 -12.84 20.59 -16.49
CA TYR A 35 -14.12 20.41 -17.17
C TYR A 35 -15.31 20.54 -16.22
N ASN A 36 -15.13 20.17 -14.96
CA ASN A 36 -16.05 20.39 -13.85
C ASN A 36 -15.31 20.99 -12.65
N THR A 37 -16.03 21.41 -11.62
CA THR A 37 -15.43 21.89 -10.37
C THR A 37 -14.51 20.83 -9.77
N PRO A 38 -13.21 21.12 -9.55
CA PRO A 38 -12.26 20.17 -9.05
C PRO A 38 -12.45 19.90 -7.56
N SER A 39 -12.04 18.72 -7.11
CA SER A 39 -11.97 18.36 -5.69
C SER A 39 -10.75 19.02 -5.03
N VAL A 40 -10.86 20.33 -4.74
CA VAL A 40 -9.76 21.18 -4.27
C VAL A 40 -9.06 20.60 -3.05
N PHE A 41 -9.81 20.13 -2.05
CA PHE A 41 -9.24 19.54 -0.83
C PHE A 41 -8.39 18.31 -1.12
N SER A 42 -8.88 17.40 -1.98
CA SER A 42 -8.14 16.20 -2.35
C SER A 42 -6.86 16.52 -3.13
N ILE A 43 -6.91 17.53 -4.01
CA ILE A 43 -5.73 18.00 -4.76
C ILE A 43 -4.71 18.59 -3.78
N TYR A 44 -5.16 19.43 -2.84
CA TYR A 44 -4.30 20.03 -1.83
C TYR A 44 -3.60 18.99 -0.95
N VAL A 45 -4.34 18.00 -0.45
CA VAL A 45 -3.75 16.90 0.33
C VAL A 45 -2.75 16.08 -0.50
N SER A 46 -3.06 15.83 -1.78
CA SER A 46 -2.12 15.14 -2.69
C SER A 46 -0.84 15.95 -2.89
N MET A 47 -0.96 17.27 -3.05
CA MET A 47 0.20 18.16 -3.15
C MET A 47 1.08 18.08 -1.90
N LEU A 48 0.49 18.19 -0.70
CA LEU A 48 1.24 18.09 0.56
C LEU A 48 1.97 16.76 0.71
N ASN A 49 1.33 15.65 0.30
CA ASN A 49 1.98 14.33 0.31
C ASN A 49 3.17 14.26 -0.67
N LEU A 50 3.05 14.87 -1.84
CA LEU A 50 4.14 14.91 -2.82
C LEU A 50 5.29 15.81 -2.36
N GLU A 51 4.99 16.94 -1.72
CA GLU A 51 5.99 17.82 -1.11
C GLU A 51 6.74 17.10 0.02
N TRP A 52 6.04 16.43 0.93
CA TRP A 52 6.66 15.58 1.95
C TRP A 52 7.55 14.50 1.33
N LEU A 53 7.05 13.79 0.33
CA LEU A 53 7.83 12.77 -0.36
C LEU A 53 9.13 13.34 -0.96
N GLN A 54 9.04 14.51 -1.59
CA GLN A 54 10.17 15.14 -2.27
C GLN A 54 11.17 15.74 -1.27
N ASN A 55 10.70 16.44 -0.26
CA ASN A 55 11.53 17.27 0.61
C ASN A 55 12.05 16.49 1.84
N ASP A 56 11.21 15.65 2.45
CA ASP A 56 11.54 14.97 3.70
C ASP A 56 12.03 13.54 3.48
N MET A 57 11.48 12.85 2.45
CA MET A 57 11.80 11.44 2.18
C MET A 57 12.90 11.24 1.13
N GLY A 58 13.46 12.32 0.57
CA GLY A 58 14.47 12.24 -0.48
C GLY A 58 13.94 11.78 -1.85
N GLY A 59 12.67 12.06 -2.13
CA GLY A 59 11.98 11.72 -3.38
C GLY A 59 11.76 10.22 -3.57
N LEU A 60 11.58 9.80 -4.81
CA LEU A 60 11.28 8.40 -5.14
C LEU A 60 12.39 7.43 -4.69
N LYS A 61 13.66 7.80 -4.86
CA LYS A 61 14.79 6.96 -4.45
C LYS A 61 14.90 6.79 -2.95
N GLY A 62 14.58 7.83 -2.19
CA GLY A 62 14.59 7.79 -0.73
C GLY A 62 13.50 6.89 -0.18
N ILE A 63 12.25 7.10 -0.63
CA ILE A 63 11.11 6.27 -0.16
C ILE A 63 11.22 4.83 -0.64
N GLU A 64 11.74 4.57 -1.83
CA GLU A 64 12.01 3.22 -2.32
C GLU A 64 12.93 2.45 -1.38
N LYS A 65 14.05 3.06 -0.97
CA LYS A 65 14.99 2.47 -0.01
C LYS A 65 14.31 2.12 1.32
N VAL A 66 13.48 3.02 1.85
CA VAL A 66 12.73 2.79 3.10
C VAL A 66 11.73 1.65 2.93
N ASN A 67 11.00 1.62 1.81
CA ASN A 67 10.02 0.57 1.55
C ASN A 67 10.67 -0.81 1.41
N PHE A 68 11.81 -0.91 0.73
CA PHE A 68 12.58 -2.16 0.67
C PHE A 68 13.09 -2.59 2.05
N ALA A 69 13.56 -1.66 2.88
CA ALA A 69 14.00 -1.99 4.25
C ALA A 69 12.85 -2.53 5.10
N LYS A 70 11.67 -1.90 5.05
CA LYS A 70 10.46 -2.39 5.75
C LYS A 70 10.06 -3.80 5.29
N ALA A 71 10.00 -4.01 3.97
CA ALA A 71 9.63 -5.29 3.40
C ALA A 71 10.66 -6.38 3.77
N ALA A 72 11.94 -6.09 3.64
CA ALA A 72 13.01 -7.03 4.01
C ALA A 72 12.94 -7.43 5.49
N LEU A 73 12.71 -6.46 6.38
CA LEU A 73 12.58 -6.72 7.81
C LEU A 73 11.46 -7.74 8.12
N LEU A 74 10.28 -7.54 7.54
CA LEU A 74 9.14 -8.42 7.79
C LEU A 74 9.28 -9.77 7.07
N TYR A 75 9.75 -9.80 5.82
CA TYR A 75 9.93 -11.06 5.10
C TYR A 75 11.06 -11.92 5.68
N ASN A 76 12.11 -11.33 6.23
CA ASN A 76 13.15 -12.09 6.92
C ASN A 76 12.59 -12.83 8.14
N GLU A 77 11.71 -12.20 8.90
CA GLU A 77 11.01 -12.84 10.01
C GLU A 77 10.09 -13.96 9.50
N LEU A 78 9.26 -13.69 8.51
CA LEU A 78 8.34 -14.67 7.93
C LEU A 78 9.05 -15.89 7.35
N ASP A 79 10.24 -15.71 6.76
CA ASP A 79 11.01 -16.80 6.14
C ASP A 79 11.75 -17.68 7.17
N THR A 80 11.93 -17.20 8.38
CA THR A 80 12.70 -17.90 9.43
C THR A 80 11.87 -18.39 10.60
N ASN A 81 10.76 -17.72 10.90
CA ASN A 81 9.86 -18.05 12.01
C ASN A 81 8.84 -19.12 11.59
N LYS A 82 8.95 -20.31 12.20
CA LYS A 82 8.12 -21.49 11.88
C LYS A 82 6.63 -21.32 12.22
N ASN A 83 6.26 -20.33 13.03
CA ASN A 83 4.88 -20.06 13.38
C ASN A 83 4.09 -19.37 12.25
N PHE A 84 4.78 -18.89 11.21
CA PHE A 84 4.19 -18.14 10.10
C PHE A 84 4.50 -18.75 8.74
N VAL A 85 3.55 -18.59 7.82
CA VAL A 85 3.68 -19.05 6.43
C VAL A 85 3.40 -17.87 5.50
N PRO A 86 4.38 -17.37 4.73
CA PRO A 86 4.14 -16.39 3.69
C PRO A 86 3.10 -16.90 2.70
N TYR A 87 2.13 -16.05 2.33
CA TYR A 87 1.07 -16.44 1.39
C TYR A 87 1.55 -16.42 -0.07
N VAL A 88 2.53 -15.57 -0.39
CA VAL A 88 3.00 -15.33 -1.76
C VAL A 88 4.42 -15.84 -1.95
N ASP A 89 4.67 -16.47 -3.08
CA ASP A 89 6.00 -16.93 -3.48
C ASP A 89 7.01 -15.78 -3.54
N LYS A 90 8.29 -16.06 -3.25
CA LYS A 90 9.33 -15.03 -3.15
C LYS A 90 9.46 -14.15 -4.38
N ALA A 91 9.22 -14.71 -5.58
CA ALA A 91 9.32 -13.99 -6.84
C ALA A 91 8.22 -12.94 -7.05
N ASP A 92 7.06 -13.13 -6.38
CA ASP A 92 5.86 -12.31 -6.57
C ASP A 92 5.53 -11.43 -5.36
N ARG A 93 6.44 -11.33 -4.40
CA ARG A 93 6.24 -10.58 -3.16
C ARG A 93 6.13 -9.07 -3.39
N SER A 94 5.07 -8.48 -2.83
CA SER A 94 4.92 -7.03 -2.76
C SER A 94 5.81 -6.43 -1.67
N ILE A 95 6.46 -5.30 -1.95
CA ILE A 95 7.15 -4.51 -0.92
C ILE A 95 6.20 -3.61 -0.09
N MET A 96 4.91 -3.59 -0.46
CA MET A 96 3.93 -2.68 0.13
C MET A 96 2.86 -3.42 0.94
N ASN A 97 2.43 -4.61 0.49
CA ASN A 97 1.43 -5.42 1.17
C ASN A 97 1.97 -6.82 1.38
N VAL A 98 2.31 -7.13 2.63
CA VAL A 98 2.83 -8.44 3.02
C VAL A 98 1.70 -9.29 3.56
N THR A 99 1.44 -10.43 2.93
CA THR A 99 0.39 -11.37 3.31
C THR A 99 0.98 -12.67 3.86
N PHE A 100 0.39 -13.17 4.94
CA PHE A 100 0.86 -14.38 5.61
C PHE A 100 -0.26 -15.06 6.41
N ASN A 101 -0.05 -16.31 6.75
CA ASN A 101 -0.89 -17.12 7.63
C ASN A 101 -0.11 -17.56 8.86
N LEU A 102 -0.81 -18.01 9.88
CA LEU A 102 -0.22 -18.82 10.94
C LEU A 102 -0.02 -20.25 10.43
N ALA A 103 1.07 -20.89 10.83
CA ALA A 103 1.30 -22.31 10.56
C ALA A 103 0.37 -23.20 11.39
N ASP A 104 -0.04 -22.72 12.56
CA ASP A 104 -1.00 -23.36 13.46
C ASP A 104 -2.09 -22.35 13.86
N GLU A 105 -3.31 -22.58 13.44
CA GLU A 105 -4.48 -21.72 13.74
C GLU A 105 -4.79 -21.64 15.24
N SER A 106 -4.34 -22.59 16.06
CA SER A 106 -4.52 -22.53 17.51
C SER A 106 -3.78 -21.34 18.15
N LEU A 107 -2.77 -20.79 17.49
CA LEU A 107 -2.02 -19.62 17.92
C LEU A 107 -2.75 -18.29 17.67
N LYS A 108 -3.87 -18.31 16.94
CA LYS A 108 -4.55 -17.11 16.48
C LYS A 108 -4.96 -16.16 17.61
N GLU A 109 -5.62 -16.66 18.63
CA GLU A 109 -6.09 -15.83 19.75
C GLU A 109 -4.90 -15.17 20.48
N ARG A 110 -3.82 -15.92 20.65
CA ARG A 110 -2.60 -15.42 21.29
C ARG A 110 -1.93 -14.35 20.45
N PHE A 111 -1.80 -14.58 19.15
CA PHE A 111 -1.21 -13.60 18.23
C PHE A 111 -2.03 -12.31 18.14
N ASP A 112 -3.36 -12.42 17.97
CA ASP A 112 -4.26 -11.28 17.92
C ASP A 112 -4.19 -10.45 19.23
N LYS A 113 -4.09 -11.13 20.39
CA LYS A 113 -3.91 -10.47 21.68
C LYS A 113 -2.59 -9.70 21.77
N LEU A 114 -1.47 -10.34 21.42
CA LEU A 114 -0.15 -9.69 21.39
C LEU A 114 -0.12 -8.49 20.47
N CYS A 115 -0.71 -8.59 19.27
CA CYS A 115 -0.85 -7.48 18.33
C CYS A 115 -1.64 -6.32 18.97
N SER A 116 -2.78 -6.62 19.59
CA SER A 116 -3.62 -5.60 20.25
C SER A 116 -2.88 -4.91 21.40
N GLU A 117 -2.18 -5.67 22.23
CA GLU A 117 -1.38 -5.14 23.35
C GLU A 117 -0.23 -4.25 22.86
N ALA A 118 0.33 -4.56 21.70
CA ALA A 118 1.37 -3.75 21.03
C ALA A 118 0.81 -2.57 20.22
N GLY A 119 -0.52 -2.35 20.21
CA GLY A 119 -1.15 -1.27 19.45
C GLY A 119 -1.21 -1.50 17.94
N ILE A 120 -1.14 -2.76 17.48
CA ILE A 120 -1.24 -3.13 16.07
C ILE A 120 -2.71 -3.42 15.73
N TRP A 121 -3.25 -2.66 14.78
CA TRP A 121 -4.65 -2.74 14.36
C TRP A 121 -4.79 -3.06 12.87
N ALA A 122 -5.96 -3.60 12.49
CA ALA A 122 -6.36 -3.86 11.11
C ALA A 122 -5.38 -4.77 10.33
N LEU A 123 -4.74 -5.74 11.02
CA LEU A 123 -3.82 -6.70 10.40
C LEU A 123 -4.55 -7.84 9.68
N SER A 124 -5.86 -8.04 9.92
CA SER A 124 -6.65 -9.10 9.30
C SER A 124 -6.58 -9.05 7.77
N GLY A 125 -6.44 -10.21 7.14
CA GLY A 125 -6.41 -10.37 5.70
C GLY A 125 -7.75 -10.09 5.01
N HIS A 126 -7.76 -10.22 3.67
CA HIS A 126 -9.00 -10.03 2.91
C HIS A 126 -10.00 -11.14 3.23
N ARG A 127 -11.29 -10.80 3.28
CA ARG A 127 -12.38 -11.73 3.67
C ARG A 127 -12.43 -13.02 2.83
N SER A 128 -12.03 -12.95 1.56
CA SER A 128 -12.03 -14.13 0.66
C SER A 128 -10.79 -15.01 0.80
N VAL A 129 -9.71 -14.52 1.43
CA VAL A 129 -8.43 -15.21 1.52
C VAL A 129 -8.13 -15.63 2.97
N GLY A 130 -8.58 -14.83 3.94
CA GLY A 130 -8.25 -15.03 5.35
C GLY A 130 -6.84 -14.56 5.71
N GLY A 131 -6.30 -15.10 6.79
CA GLY A 131 -4.96 -14.81 7.27
C GLY A 131 -4.74 -13.36 7.68
N TYR A 132 -3.54 -12.86 7.44
CA TYR A 132 -3.08 -11.54 7.82
C TYR A 132 -2.52 -10.76 6.64
N ARG A 133 -2.62 -9.43 6.70
CA ARG A 133 -2.04 -8.51 5.71
C ARG A 133 -1.47 -7.29 6.40
N ALA A 134 -0.16 -7.17 6.41
CA ALA A 134 0.52 -5.96 6.85
C ALA A 134 0.66 -4.97 5.68
N SER A 135 0.05 -3.79 5.83
CA SER A 135 0.13 -2.71 4.84
C SER A 135 1.28 -1.76 5.20
N LEU A 136 2.39 -1.88 4.48
CA LEU A 136 3.64 -1.13 4.73
C LEU A 136 3.69 0.18 3.92
N TYR A 137 2.60 0.98 3.97
CA TYR A 137 2.49 2.20 3.17
C TYR A 137 3.64 3.19 3.42
N ASN A 138 3.85 4.11 2.46
CA ASN A 138 4.98 5.05 2.49
C ASN A 138 5.13 5.77 3.83
N ALA A 139 4.03 6.23 4.42
CA ALA A 139 4.06 6.98 5.68
C ALA A 139 4.22 6.10 6.94
N LEU A 140 4.14 4.76 6.82
CA LEU A 140 4.39 3.87 7.96
C LEU A 140 5.90 3.84 8.26
N PRO A 141 6.34 4.23 9.46
CA PRO A 141 7.76 4.20 9.82
C PRO A 141 8.28 2.77 9.98
N LEU A 142 9.60 2.59 9.80
CA LEU A 142 10.28 1.30 9.95
C LEU A 142 10.09 0.71 11.35
N GLU A 143 10.09 1.57 12.36
CA GLU A 143 9.91 1.21 13.76
C GLU A 143 8.57 0.52 14.02
N SER A 144 7.51 0.92 13.32
CA SER A 144 6.21 0.24 13.42
C SER A 144 6.25 -1.18 12.85
N VAL A 145 7.04 -1.41 11.80
CA VAL A 145 7.25 -2.76 11.27
C VAL A 145 8.09 -3.59 12.23
N GLN A 146 9.07 -2.97 12.91
CA GLN A 146 9.86 -3.64 13.94
C GLN A 146 8.97 -4.12 15.09
N VAL A 147 8.00 -3.32 15.54
CA VAL A 147 7.04 -3.74 16.58
C VAL A 147 6.28 -5.01 16.17
N LEU A 148 5.83 -5.10 14.91
CA LEU A 148 5.18 -6.32 14.42
C LEU A 148 6.14 -7.52 14.45
N VAL A 149 7.37 -7.34 14.00
CA VAL A 149 8.40 -8.39 14.04
C VAL A 149 8.69 -8.86 15.47
N ASP A 150 8.75 -7.94 16.42
CA ASP A 150 8.98 -8.28 17.83
C ASP A 150 7.79 -9.07 18.42
N VAL A 151 6.56 -8.72 18.06
CA VAL A 151 5.35 -9.50 18.40
C VAL A 151 5.41 -10.90 17.79
N MET A 152 5.83 -11.02 16.53
CA MET A 152 5.98 -12.32 15.85
C MET A 152 7.01 -13.22 16.53
N LYS A 153 8.11 -12.66 17.02
CA LYS A 153 9.15 -13.39 17.77
C LYS A 153 8.69 -13.81 19.17
N ALA A 154 7.76 -13.08 19.76
CA ALA A 154 7.22 -13.38 21.10
C ALA A 154 6.11 -14.45 21.08
N LEU A 155 5.59 -14.81 19.91
CA LEU A 155 4.59 -15.85 19.73
C LEU A 155 5.18 -17.25 19.90
#